data_19146b9629a40b44c18f22b1e6f2242d
#
_entry.id   19146b9629a40b44c18f22b1e6f2242d
#
_cell.length_a   1.000
_cell.length_b   1.000
_cell.length_c   1.000
_cell.angle_alpha   90.00
_cell.angle_beta   90.00
_cell.angle_gamma   90.00
#
_symmetry.space_group_name_H-M   'P 1'
#
loop_
_entity.id
_entity.type
_entity.pdbx_description
1 polymer ?
#
loop_
_entity_poly.entity_id
_entity_poly.type
_entity_poly.pdbx_seq_one_letter_code
_entity_poly.pdbx_strand_id
1 'polypeptide(L)'
;MAQLQDKSKMPYQDAALPVKERVEDLLSRMTLREKVGQLNQRLYGFHAYERHGDEITLTEETISEAEYFGGLGVVYGLYRADPWSAKTKENGLTSEYAARCYNL
;
A
#
# COMPACT_ATOMS: atom_id res chain seq x y z
N MET A 1 -26.23 8.50 20.17
CA MET A 1 -25.62 7.34 20.87
C MET A 1 -24.10 7.53 20.87
N ALA A 2 -23.50 7.52 22.02
CA ALA A 2 -22.04 7.46 22.09
C ALA A 2 -21.60 6.09 21.54
N GLN A 3 -20.83 6.08 20.46
CA GLN A 3 -20.20 4.84 20.02
C GLN A 3 -19.18 4.45 21.07
N LEU A 4 -19.27 3.20 21.57
CA LEU A 4 -18.31 2.67 22.51
C LEU A 4 -16.95 2.59 21.80
N GLN A 5 -15.97 3.31 22.31
CA GLN A 5 -14.60 3.24 21.83
C GLN A 5 -14.08 1.81 22.00
N ASP A 6 -13.62 1.22 20.93
CA ASP A 6 -12.97 -0.10 20.98
C ASP A 6 -11.57 0.05 21.59
N LYS A 7 -11.47 -0.25 22.88
CA LYS A 7 -10.22 -0.14 23.65
C LYS A 7 -9.13 -1.09 23.21
N SER A 8 -9.43 -2.06 22.33
CA SER A 8 -8.43 -2.99 21.78
C SER A 8 -7.62 -2.37 20.64
N LYS A 9 -8.10 -1.26 20.07
CA LYS A 9 -7.48 -0.57 18.95
C LYS A 9 -6.71 0.66 19.40
N MET A 10 -5.64 0.96 18.69
CA MET A 10 -4.96 2.25 18.81
C MET A 10 -5.92 3.37 18.37
N PRO A 11 -5.85 4.60 18.96
CA PRO A 11 -6.75 5.68 18.58
C PRO A 11 -6.82 5.93 17.07
N TYR A 12 -5.71 5.90 16.35
CA TYR A 12 -5.70 6.10 14.89
C TYR A 12 -6.47 5.02 14.11
N GLN A 13 -6.66 3.83 14.68
CA GLN A 13 -7.40 2.71 14.08
C GLN A 13 -8.91 2.77 14.37
N ASP A 14 -9.33 3.62 15.30
CA ASP A 14 -10.73 3.75 15.68
C ASP A 14 -11.46 4.71 14.74
N ALA A 15 -12.26 4.17 13.83
CA ALA A 15 -13.05 4.95 12.89
C ALA A 15 -14.11 5.86 13.55
N ALA A 16 -14.45 5.64 14.82
CA ALA A 16 -15.39 6.47 15.56
C ALA A 16 -14.78 7.80 16.01
N LEU A 17 -13.46 7.91 16.08
CA LEU A 17 -12.77 9.14 16.43
C LEU A 17 -12.70 10.13 15.27
N PRO A 18 -12.67 11.45 15.55
CA PRO A 18 -12.46 12.47 14.54
C PRO A 18 -11.14 12.25 13.77
N VAL A 19 -11.14 12.53 12.47
CA VAL A 19 -9.96 12.36 11.62
C VAL A 19 -8.73 13.09 12.18
N LYS A 20 -8.90 14.31 12.68
CA LYS A 20 -7.80 15.09 13.26
C LYS A 20 -7.11 14.35 14.41
N GLU A 21 -7.89 13.80 15.34
CA GLU A 21 -7.35 13.04 16.48
C GLU A 21 -6.60 11.78 16.01
N ARG A 22 -7.17 11.08 15.03
CA ARG A 22 -6.55 9.89 14.43
C ARG A 22 -5.23 10.21 13.75
N VAL A 23 -5.18 11.29 12.99
CA VAL A 23 -3.96 11.75 12.31
C VAL A 23 -2.88 12.16 13.32
N GLU A 24 -3.23 12.93 14.34
CA GLU A 24 -2.28 13.35 15.38
C GLU A 24 -1.73 12.15 16.14
N ASP A 25 -2.57 11.19 16.49
CA ASP A 25 -2.13 9.96 17.16
C ASP A 25 -1.18 9.13 16.27
N LEU A 26 -1.52 8.90 15.01
CA LEU A 26 -0.68 8.16 14.08
C LEU A 26 0.68 8.85 13.89
N LEU A 27 0.68 10.14 13.61
CA LEU A 27 1.92 10.92 13.41
C LEU A 27 2.83 10.90 14.64
N SER A 28 2.26 10.90 15.85
CA SER A 28 3.04 10.84 17.08
C SER A 28 3.78 9.50 17.27
N ARG A 29 3.28 8.43 16.64
CA ARG A 29 3.84 7.07 16.72
C ARG A 29 4.83 6.77 15.60
N MET A 30 4.71 7.45 14.48
CA MET A 30 5.55 7.22 13.30
C MET A 30 6.97 7.76 13.51
N THR A 31 7.94 6.96 13.12
CA THR A 31 9.34 7.40 12.99
C THR A 31 9.51 8.36 11.82
N LEU A 32 10.62 9.10 11.79
CA LEU A 32 10.95 9.95 10.65
C LEU A 32 11.04 9.14 9.35
N ARG A 33 11.63 7.95 9.40
CA ARG A 33 11.75 7.05 8.24
C ARG A 33 10.38 6.65 7.69
N GLU A 34 9.45 6.28 8.55
CA GLU A 34 8.07 5.94 8.17
C GLU A 34 7.34 7.14 7.56
N LYS A 35 7.52 8.34 8.13
CA LYS A 35 6.96 9.57 7.57
C LYS A 35 7.51 9.88 6.18
N VAL A 36 8.81 9.75 5.99
CA VAL A 36 9.46 9.90 4.68
C VAL A 36 8.96 8.84 3.70
N GLY A 37 8.79 7.60 4.15
CA GLY A 37 8.26 6.50 3.35
C GLY A 37 6.87 6.80 2.78
N GLN A 38 5.99 7.44 3.55
CA GLN A 38 4.66 7.85 3.08
C GLN A 38 4.69 8.91 1.97
N LEU A 39 5.79 9.63 1.82
CA LEU A 39 6.02 10.59 0.73
C LEU A 39 6.77 9.96 -0.46
N ASN A 40 7.23 8.73 -0.32
CA ASN A 40 8.02 8.04 -1.33
C ASN A 40 7.14 7.56 -2.49
N GLN A 41 7.55 7.89 -3.72
CA GLN A 41 6.93 7.48 -4.99
C GLN A 41 7.97 6.89 -5.95
N ARG A 42 9.02 6.30 -5.43
CA ARG A 42 10.16 5.82 -6.24
C ARG A 42 9.84 4.57 -7.03
N LEU A 43 9.06 3.67 -6.45
CA LEU A 43 8.74 2.39 -7.05
C LEU A 43 7.69 2.52 -8.15
N TYR A 44 8.00 2.03 -9.35
CA TYR A 44 7.00 1.85 -10.39
C TYR A 44 6.09 0.67 -10.08
N GLY A 45 4.79 0.89 -10.08
CA GLY A 45 3.80 -0.13 -9.72
C GLY A 45 3.81 -1.35 -10.64
N PHE A 46 4.12 -1.19 -11.92
CA PHE A 46 4.26 -2.32 -12.85
C PHE A 46 5.52 -3.16 -12.60
N HIS A 47 6.44 -2.73 -11.73
CA HIS A 47 7.55 -3.52 -11.20
C HIS A 47 7.28 -4.04 -9.78
N ALA A 48 6.12 -3.69 -9.20
CA ALA A 48 5.82 -4.05 -7.82
C ALA A 48 5.39 -5.50 -7.66
N TYR A 49 4.96 -6.13 -8.73
CA TYR A 49 4.41 -7.48 -8.72
C TYR A 49 4.93 -8.32 -9.89
N GLU A 50 4.84 -9.62 -9.73
CA GLU A 50 4.95 -10.61 -10.78
C GLU A 50 3.68 -11.44 -10.85
N ARG A 51 3.22 -11.75 -12.04
CA ARG A 51 2.08 -12.62 -12.28
C ARG A 51 2.48 -13.81 -13.10
N HIS A 52 2.25 -15.00 -12.58
CA HIS A 52 2.44 -16.29 -13.23
C HIS A 52 1.10 -17.05 -13.28
N GLY A 53 0.41 -16.98 -14.41
CA GLY A 53 -0.96 -17.51 -14.52
C GLY A 53 -1.93 -16.79 -13.58
N ASP A 54 -2.48 -17.50 -12.61
CA ASP A 54 -3.41 -16.96 -11.62
C ASP A 54 -2.71 -16.52 -10.33
N GLU A 55 -1.42 -16.77 -10.19
CA GLU A 55 -0.65 -16.40 -9.01
C GLU A 55 -0.03 -15.02 -9.19
N ILE A 56 -0.21 -14.17 -8.15
CA ILE A 56 0.40 -12.85 -8.06
C ILE A 56 1.25 -12.80 -6.80
N THR A 57 2.51 -12.37 -6.97
CA THR A 57 3.45 -12.17 -5.86
C THR A 57 4.04 -10.78 -5.91
N LEU A 58 4.41 -10.24 -4.77
CA LEU A 58 5.19 -9.01 -4.70
C LEU A 58 6.64 -9.29 -5.09
N THR A 59 7.26 -8.35 -5.79
CA THR A 59 8.67 -8.42 -6.10
C THR A 59 9.53 -8.19 -4.85
N GLU A 60 10.75 -8.69 -4.87
CA GLU A 60 11.71 -8.47 -3.78
C GLU A 60 12.00 -6.97 -3.58
N GLU A 61 12.04 -6.20 -4.66
CA GLU A 61 12.17 -4.74 -4.61
C GLU A 61 11.05 -4.10 -3.78
N THR A 62 9.80 -4.49 -4.01
CA THR A 62 8.64 -4.01 -3.26
C THR A 62 8.74 -4.36 -1.79
N ILE A 63 9.05 -5.61 -1.49
CA ILE A 63 9.18 -6.10 -0.11
C ILE A 63 10.29 -5.32 0.61
N SER A 64 11.45 -5.16 -0.01
CA SER A 64 12.59 -4.43 0.57
C SER A 64 12.26 -2.96 0.84
N GLU A 65 11.59 -2.28 -0.08
CA GLU A 65 11.14 -0.88 0.11
C GLU A 65 10.12 -0.77 1.25
N ALA A 66 9.14 -1.66 1.28
CA ALA A 66 8.11 -1.66 2.32
C ALA A 66 8.70 -1.94 3.71
N GLU A 67 9.63 -2.87 3.81
CA GLU A 67 10.32 -3.18 5.06
C GLU A 67 11.20 -2.01 5.53
N TYR A 68 11.95 -1.39 4.63
CA TYR A 68 12.83 -0.27 4.97
C TYR A 68 12.06 0.93 5.52
N PHE A 69 10.93 1.27 4.93
CA PHE A 69 10.14 2.44 5.32
C PHE A 69 8.98 2.14 6.27
N GLY A 70 8.70 0.87 6.56
CA GLY A 70 7.50 0.48 7.31
C GLY A 70 6.20 0.63 6.51
N GLY A 71 6.28 0.61 5.19
CA GLY A 71 5.17 0.77 4.26
C GLY A 71 5.53 1.62 3.05
N LEU A 72 4.63 1.67 2.08
CA LEU A 72 4.77 2.48 0.86
C LEU A 72 3.73 3.59 0.84
N GLY A 73 4.15 4.81 0.49
CA GLY A 73 3.25 5.96 0.40
C GLY A 73 2.45 5.97 -0.89
N VAL A 74 3.12 5.81 -2.02
CA VAL A 74 2.52 5.85 -3.35
C VAL A 74 3.15 4.80 -4.24
N VAL A 75 2.29 4.07 -4.95
CA VAL A 75 2.70 3.13 -6.00
C VAL A 75 2.17 3.65 -7.33
N TYR A 76 3.04 4.19 -8.14
CA TYR A 76 2.69 4.79 -9.43
C TYR A 76 2.62 3.75 -10.53
N GLY A 77 1.53 3.75 -11.30
CA GLY A 77 1.41 2.91 -12.49
C GLY A 77 1.22 1.43 -12.24
N LEU A 78 0.57 1.04 -11.13
CA LEU A 78 0.30 -0.36 -10.79
C LEU A 78 -0.47 -1.09 -11.91
N TYR A 79 -1.43 -0.42 -12.52
CA TYR A 79 -2.31 -0.99 -13.56
C TYR A 79 -1.85 -0.68 -14.97
N ARG A 80 -0.67 -0.13 -15.12
CA ARG A 80 -0.13 0.22 -16.42
C ARG A 80 0.14 -1.03 -17.26
N ALA A 81 -0.34 -1.01 -18.50
CA ALA A 81 -0.17 -2.09 -19.46
C ALA A 81 0.04 -1.47 -20.86
N ASP A 82 1.28 -1.24 -21.22
CA ASP A 82 1.71 -0.66 -22.47
C ASP A 82 3.07 -1.24 -22.91
N PRO A 83 3.52 -0.96 -24.13
CA PRO A 83 4.81 -1.49 -24.61
C PRO A 83 6.02 -1.10 -23.77
N TRP A 84 5.98 0.06 -23.13
CA TRP A 84 7.07 0.52 -22.27
C TRP A 84 7.15 -0.27 -20.95
N SER A 85 6.00 -0.55 -20.34
CA SER A 85 5.96 -1.36 -19.12
C SER A 85 6.13 -2.86 -19.39
N ALA A 86 5.98 -3.28 -20.65
CA ALA A 86 5.98 -4.69 -21.07
C ALA A 86 4.90 -5.55 -20.38
N LYS A 87 3.83 -4.93 -19.93
CA LYS A 87 2.67 -5.62 -19.32
C LYS A 87 1.57 -5.84 -20.35
N THR A 88 1.00 -7.03 -20.32
CA THR A 88 -0.04 -7.52 -21.23
C THR A 88 -1.22 -8.07 -20.41
N LYS A 89 -2.24 -8.59 -21.08
CA LYS A 89 -3.36 -9.28 -20.42
C LYS A 89 -2.91 -10.52 -19.65
N GLU A 90 -1.85 -11.16 -20.12
CA GLU A 90 -1.35 -12.43 -19.59
C GLU A 90 -0.46 -12.23 -18.35
N ASN A 91 0.33 -11.17 -18.32
CA ASN A 91 1.28 -10.91 -17.24
C ASN A 91 0.99 -9.63 -16.43
N GLY A 92 0.01 -8.86 -16.85
CA GLY A 92 -0.45 -7.66 -16.16
C GLY A 92 -1.70 -7.89 -15.31
N LEU A 93 -2.25 -6.80 -14.78
CA LEU A 93 -3.42 -6.84 -13.92
C LEU A 93 -4.68 -6.49 -14.70
N THR A 94 -5.60 -7.44 -14.83
CA THR A 94 -7.01 -7.18 -15.15
C THR A 94 -7.75 -6.81 -13.88
N SER A 95 -9.04 -6.44 -13.99
CA SER A 95 -9.81 -5.91 -12.85
C SER A 95 -9.81 -6.82 -11.61
N GLU A 96 -9.97 -8.13 -11.79
CA GLU A 96 -9.93 -9.10 -10.68
C GLU A 96 -8.53 -9.18 -10.05
N TYR A 97 -7.51 -9.29 -10.87
CA TYR A 97 -6.13 -9.37 -10.40
C TYR A 97 -5.64 -8.06 -9.81
N ALA A 98 -6.15 -6.93 -10.27
CA ALA A 98 -5.86 -5.61 -9.69
C ALA A 98 -6.26 -5.55 -8.21
N ALA A 99 -7.48 -5.98 -7.89
CA ALA A 99 -7.95 -6.03 -6.51
C ALA A 99 -7.13 -6.99 -5.65
N ARG A 100 -6.80 -8.17 -6.15
CA ARG A 100 -5.96 -9.15 -5.46
C ARG A 100 -4.55 -8.63 -5.20
N CYS A 101 -3.93 -8.01 -6.19
CA CYS A 101 -2.60 -7.43 -6.06
C CYS A 101 -2.56 -6.30 -5.02
N TYR A 102 -3.58 -5.46 -5.01
CA TYR A 102 -3.66 -4.34 -4.07
C TYR A 102 -3.75 -4.80 -2.61
N ASN A 103 -4.28 -5.99 -2.37
CA ASN A 103 -4.44 -6.56 -1.03
C ASN A 103 -3.23 -7.41 -0.57
N LEU A 104 -2.19 -7.53 -1.35
CA LEU A 104 -0.95 -8.20 -0.94
C LEU A 104 -0.12 -7.31 -0.04
#